data_4aaa25d22e0a66b56175a2e188c9ccbf
#
_entry.id   4aaa25d22e0a66b56175a2e188c9ccbf
#
_cell.length_a   1.000
_cell.length_b   1.000
_cell.length_c   1.000
_cell.angle_alpha   90.00
_cell.angle_beta   90.00
_cell.angle_gamma   90.00
#
_symmetry.space_group_name_H-M   'P 1'
#
loop_
_entity.id
_entity.type
_entity.pdbx_description
1 polymer ?
#
loop_
_entity_poly.entity_id
_entity_poly.type
_entity_poly.pdbx_seq_one_letter_code
_entity_poly.pdbx_strand_id
1 'polypeptide(L)'
;KPDYAEAHNNSGVTLQELGRLDEAEASYRKAIALKYDFEEAHFNLGNMLQEIGRLEEAALDLRQAIALKPNHTEAHNRLLNCLYLLDIQSVFFEELDSLISQNTVNAVIGSLTLRSALKYGLEKPNPFCKDPMAYVVHTDLDTICDFKRIFVETTHTILNEKNIVDRKQSLLLNGYQTSGNLFDIQNSFTKEIQKAIRLEIEKY
;
A
#
# COMPACT_ATOMS: atom_id res chain seq x y z
N LYS A 1 -23.87 -19.53 -20.84
CA LYS A 1 -24.76 -18.59 -20.19
C LYS A 1 -23.87 -17.53 -19.54
N PRO A 2 -24.13 -16.20 -19.72
CA PRO A 2 -23.33 -15.13 -19.10
C PRO A 2 -23.24 -15.27 -17.57
N ASP A 3 -24.29 -15.80 -16.95
CA ASP A 3 -24.40 -16.06 -15.51
C ASP A 3 -23.27 -16.92 -14.93
N TYR A 4 -22.57 -17.69 -15.75
CA TYR A 4 -21.45 -18.53 -15.30
C TYR A 4 -20.14 -17.73 -15.10
N ALA A 5 -19.89 -16.66 -15.86
CA ALA A 5 -18.70 -15.84 -15.69
C ALA A 5 -18.75 -15.09 -14.34
N GLU A 6 -19.87 -14.47 -14.03
CA GLU A 6 -20.09 -13.79 -12.74
C GLU A 6 -19.99 -14.75 -11.55
N ALA A 7 -20.58 -15.95 -11.67
CA ALA A 7 -20.47 -16.96 -10.62
C ALA A 7 -19.01 -17.39 -10.36
N HIS A 8 -18.20 -17.53 -11.43
CA HIS A 8 -16.78 -17.83 -11.28
C HIS A 8 -15.99 -16.66 -10.69
N ASN A 9 -16.29 -15.41 -11.08
CA ASN A 9 -15.68 -14.24 -10.48
C ASN A 9 -16.00 -14.18 -8.96
N ASN A 10 -17.24 -14.33 -8.58
CA ASN A 10 -17.65 -14.32 -7.16
C ASN A 10 -17.06 -15.48 -6.36
N SER A 11 -16.93 -16.67 -6.99
CA SER A 11 -16.22 -17.79 -6.38
C SER A 11 -14.74 -17.43 -6.14
N GLY A 12 -14.09 -16.76 -7.10
CA GLY A 12 -12.73 -16.27 -6.97
C GLY A 12 -12.56 -15.33 -5.78
N VAL A 13 -13.45 -14.34 -5.62
CA VAL A 13 -13.45 -13.41 -4.46
C VAL A 13 -13.55 -14.19 -3.15
N THR A 14 -14.53 -15.09 -3.03
CA THR A 14 -14.70 -15.89 -1.80
C THR A 14 -13.47 -16.76 -1.49
N LEU A 15 -12.88 -17.38 -2.52
CA LEU A 15 -11.69 -18.22 -2.36
C LEU A 15 -10.47 -17.38 -1.95
N GLN A 16 -10.33 -16.17 -2.48
CA GLN A 16 -9.28 -15.23 -2.08
C GLN A 16 -9.43 -14.83 -0.61
N GLU A 17 -10.63 -14.51 -0.15
CA GLU A 17 -10.93 -14.22 1.26
C GLU A 17 -10.62 -15.39 2.19
N LEU A 18 -10.79 -16.62 1.72
CA LEU A 18 -10.42 -17.85 2.43
C LEU A 18 -8.92 -18.18 2.35
N GLY A 19 -8.12 -17.38 1.64
CA GLY A 19 -6.68 -17.61 1.44
C GLY A 19 -6.36 -18.75 0.46
N ARG A 20 -7.35 -19.27 -0.29
CA ARG A 20 -7.20 -20.34 -1.28
C ARG A 20 -6.83 -19.75 -2.64
N LEU A 21 -5.64 -19.14 -2.72
CA LEU A 21 -5.23 -18.25 -3.81
C LEU A 21 -5.13 -18.95 -5.18
N ASP A 22 -4.62 -20.19 -5.24
CA ASP A 22 -4.52 -20.95 -6.50
C ASP A 22 -5.92 -21.24 -7.09
N GLU A 23 -6.88 -21.54 -6.24
CA GLU A 23 -8.26 -21.81 -6.66
C GLU A 23 -9.00 -20.52 -7.02
N ALA A 24 -8.69 -19.41 -6.34
CA ALA A 24 -9.19 -18.09 -6.69
C ALA A 24 -8.69 -17.69 -8.07
N GLU A 25 -7.39 -17.84 -8.37
CA GLU A 25 -6.81 -17.58 -9.67
C GLU A 25 -7.50 -18.39 -10.77
N ALA A 26 -7.65 -19.70 -10.56
CA ALA A 26 -8.33 -20.58 -11.51
C ALA A 26 -9.79 -20.13 -11.79
N SER A 27 -10.47 -19.66 -10.76
CA SER A 27 -11.85 -19.17 -10.86
C SER A 27 -11.92 -17.86 -11.65
N TYR A 28 -11.04 -16.88 -11.37
CA TYR A 28 -10.97 -15.63 -12.14
C TYR A 28 -10.60 -15.86 -13.60
N ARG A 29 -9.59 -16.71 -13.89
CA ARG A 29 -9.22 -17.06 -15.25
C ARG A 29 -10.36 -17.75 -16.00
N LYS A 30 -11.16 -18.56 -15.32
CA LYS A 30 -12.33 -19.18 -15.90
C LYS A 30 -13.45 -18.18 -16.19
N ALA A 31 -13.65 -17.20 -15.31
CA ALA A 31 -14.58 -16.09 -15.56
C ALA A 31 -14.19 -15.31 -16.83
N ILE A 32 -12.91 -14.97 -16.97
CA ILE A 32 -12.35 -14.30 -18.14
C ILE A 32 -12.49 -15.15 -19.41
N ALA A 33 -12.23 -16.44 -19.33
CA ALA A 33 -12.38 -17.36 -20.48
C ALA A 33 -13.85 -17.46 -20.96
N LEU A 34 -14.81 -17.33 -20.05
CA LEU A 34 -16.23 -17.33 -20.38
C LEU A 34 -16.74 -15.97 -20.90
N LYS A 35 -16.12 -14.89 -20.46
CA LYS A 35 -16.43 -13.52 -20.83
C LYS A 35 -15.13 -12.70 -20.86
N TYR A 36 -14.49 -12.61 -22.05
CA TYR A 36 -13.18 -12.00 -22.23
C TYR A 36 -13.17 -10.47 -21.91
N ASP A 37 -14.32 -9.81 -22.03
CA ASP A 37 -14.53 -8.41 -21.72
C ASP A 37 -15.08 -8.18 -20.30
N PHE A 38 -14.76 -9.07 -19.37
CA PHE A 38 -15.20 -8.98 -17.99
C PHE A 38 -14.20 -8.15 -17.17
N GLU A 39 -14.39 -6.85 -17.15
CA GLU A 39 -13.53 -5.88 -16.50
C GLU A 39 -13.27 -6.21 -15.04
N GLU A 40 -14.32 -6.56 -14.29
CA GLU A 40 -14.22 -6.87 -12.86
C GLU A 40 -13.35 -8.11 -12.59
N ALA A 41 -13.44 -9.15 -13.44
CA ALA A 41 -12.62 -10.34 -13.27
C ALA A 41 -11.13 -10.07 -13.56
N HIS A 42 -10.81 -9.25 -14.57
CA HIS A 42 -9.45 -8.78 -14.82
C HIS A 42 -8.92 -7.94 -13.66
N PHE A 43 -9.72 -7.01 -13.12
CA PHE A 43 -9.34 -6.21 -11.97
C PHE A 43 -9.07 -7.07 -10.73
N ASN A 44 -9.97 -8.00 -10.40
CA ASN A 44 -9.84 -8.88 -9.24
C ASN A 44 -8.61 -9.80 -9.35
N LEU A 45 -8.38 -10.39 -10.54
CA LEU A 45 -7.18 -11.19 -10.80
C LEU A 45 -5.92 -10.34 -10.65
N GLY A 46 -5.87 -9.16 -11.28
CA GLY A 46 -4.73 -8.26 -11.18
C GLY A 46 -4.44 -7.82 -9.74
N ASN A 47 -5.49 -7.53 -8.96
CA ASN A 47 -5.36 -7.19 -7.54
C ASN A 47 -4.76 -8.35 -6.74
N MET A 48 -5.30 -9.55 -6.89
CA MET A 48 -4.81 -10.75 -6.21
C MET A 48 -3.35 -11.06 -6.60
N LEU A 49 -3.02 -10.99 -7.89
CA LEU A 49 -1.65 -11.20 -8.38
C LEU A 49 -0.66 -10.18 -7.80
N GLN A 50 -1.08 -8.92 -7.66
CA GLN A 50 -0.28 -7.89 -7.00
C GLN A 50 -0.01 -8.24 -5.52
N GLU A 51 -1.03 -8.70 -4.79
CA GLU A 51 -0.91 -9.07 -3.38
C GLU A 51 0.06 -10.21 -3.14
N ILE A 52 0.14 -11.17 -4.07
CA ILE A 52 1.10 -12.29 -3.99
C ILE A 52 2.45 -11.97 -4.65
N GLY A 53 2.66 -10.75 -5.15
CA GLY A 53 3.93 -10.27 -5.69
C GLY A 53 4.20 -10.65 -7.15
N ARG A 54 3.21 -11.19 -7.89
CA ARG A 54 3.31 -11.48 -9.33
C ARG A 54 3.02 -10.22 -10.14
N LEU A 55 3.90 -9.22 -10.02
CA LEU A 55 3.63 -7.84 -10.42
C LEU A 55 3.50 -7.66 -11.95
N GLU A 56 4.26 -8.39 -12.74
CA GLU A 56 4.19 -8.32 -14.21
C GLU A 56 2.83 -8.83 -14.72
N GLU A 57 2.36 -9.96 -14.20
CA GLU A 57 1.06 -10.50 -14.56
C GLU A 57 -0.07 -9.59 -14.06
N ALA A 58 0.05 -9.08 -12.83
CA ALA A 58 -0.89 -8.11 -12.29
C ALA A 58 -1.04 -6.89 -13.19
N ALA A 59 0.09 -6.34 -13.68
CA ALA A 59 0.07 -5.18 -14.56
C ALA A 59 -0.63 -5.47 -15.90
N LEU A 60 -0.54 -6.70 -16.43
CA LEU A 60 -1.25 -7.09 -17.65
C LEU A 60 -2.76 -7.11 -17.45
N ASP A 61 -3.24 -7.76 -16.39
CA ASP A 61 -4.68 -7.85 -16.11
C ASP A 61 -5.27 -6.48 -15.73
N LEU A 62 -4.53 -5.67 -14.96
CA LEU A 62 -4.95 -4.30 -14.63
C LEU A 62 -5.05 -3.41 -15.86
N ARG A 63 -4.13 -3.52 -16.83
CA ARG A 63 -4.24 -2.80 -18.11
C ARG A 63 -5.45 -3.25 -18.92
N GLN A 64 -5.78 -4.53 -18.88
CA GLN A 64 -6.97 -5.04 -19.54
C GLN A 64 -8.24 -4.49 -18.89
N ALA A 65 -8.30 -4.45 -17.57
CA ALA A 65 -9.40 -3.83 -16.84
C ALA A 65 -9.56 -2.34 -17.20
N ILE A 66 -8.45 -1.59 -17.28
CA ILE A 66 -8.43 -0.18 -17.68
C ILE A 66 -8.89 -0.02 -19.14
N ALA A 67 -8.45 -0.87 -20.06
CA ALA A 67 -8.87 -0.83 -21.45
C ALA A 67 -10.38 -1.02 -21.60
N LEU A 68 -10.98 -1.88 -20.77
CA LEU A 68 -12.43 -2.12 -20.74
C LEU A 68 -13.19 -0.99 -20.02
N LYS A 69 -12.58 -0.38 -19.00
CA LYS A 69 -13.17 0.72 -18.21
C LYS A 69 -12.13 1.80 -17.92
N PRO A 70 -11.97 2.78 -18.83
CA PRO A 70 -10.92 3.79 -18.71
C PRO A 70 -10.95 4.65 -17.44
N ASN A 71 -12.10 4.80 -16.81
CA ASN A 71 -12.24 5.62 -15.57
C ASN A 71 -12.12 4.76 -14.30
N HIS A 72 -11.57 3.55 -14.38
CA HIS A 72 -11.42 2.69 -13.22
C HIS A 72 -10.23 3.15 -12.34
N THR A 73 -10.48 4.12 -11.48
CA THR A 73 -9.46 4.78 -10.65
C THR A 73 -8.62 3.79 -9.84
N GLU A 74 -9.25 2.76 -9.28
CA GLU A 74 -8.52 1.77 -8.47
C GLU A 74 -7.58 0.90 -9.33
N ALA A 75 -7.99 0.53 -10.54
CA ALA A 75 -7.13 -0.21 -11.46
C ALA A 75 -5.90 0.61 -11.88
N HIS A 76 -6.06 1.92 -12.13
CA HIS A 76 -4.94 2.83 -12.37
C HIS A 76 -4.00 2.93 -11.17
N ASN A 77 -4.54 3.09 -9.96
CA ASN A 77 -3.74 3.14 -8.74
C ASN A 77 -2.92 1.85 -8.54
N ARG A 78 -3.53 0.70 -8.77
CA ARG A 78 -2.87 -0.61 -8.68
C ARG A 78 -1.80 -0.78 -9.76
N LEU A 79 -2.09 -0.39 -11.00
CA LEU A 79 -1.13 -0.43 -12.10
C LEU A 79 0.08 0.46 -11.81
N LEU A 80 -0.13 1.71 -11.38
CA LEU A 80 0.96 2.61 -11.00
C LEU A 80 1.84 2.01 -9.90
N ASN A 81 1.23 1.37 -8.91
CA ASN A 81 1.98 0.72 -7.83
C ASN A 81 2.80 -0.48 -8.35
N CYS A 82 2.26 -1.32 -9.24
CA CYS A 82 3.00 -2.38 -9.91
C CYS A 82 4.20 -1.83 -10.68
N LEU A 83 3.99 -0.80 -11.52
CA LEU A 83 5.04 -0.18 -12.33
C LEU A 83 6.15 0.44 -11.47
N TYR A 84 5.78 1.07 -10.35
CA TYR A 84 6.73 1.62 -9.38
C TYR A 84 7.58 0.53 -8.71
N LEU A 85 6.96 -0.59 -8.33
CA LEU A 85 7.65 -1.72 -7.69
C LEU A 85 8.53 -2.50 -8.68
N LEU A 86 8.11 -2.62 -9.94
CA LEU A 86 8.87 -3.22 -11.03
C LEU A 86 10.01 -2.33 -11.55
N ASP A 87 10.10 -1.10 -11.07
CA ASP A 87 11.09 -0.10 -11.51
C ASP A 87 11.01 0.26 -13.01
N ILE A 88 9.83 0.14 -13.61
CA ILE A 88 9.60 0.49 -15.02
C ILE A 88 9.31 1.99 -15.14
N GLN A 89 10.36 2.78 -14.98
CA GLN A 89 10.31 4.23 -14.81
C GLN A 89 9.57 4.96 -15.94
N SER A 90 9.87 4.65 -17.22
CA SER A 90 9.28 5.36 -18.36
C SER A 90 7.76 5.21 -18.39
N VAL A 91 7.28 3.97 -18.33
CA VAL A 91 5.85 3.67 -18.40
C VAL A 91 5.12 4.15 -17.15
N PHE A 92 5.78 4.09 -15.99
CA PHE A 92 5.23 4.64 -14.75
C PHE A 92 4.95 6.14 -14.88
N PHE A 93 5.91 6.92 -15.41
CA PHE A 93 5.72 8.36 -15.55
C PHE A 93 4.73 8.74 -16.66
N GLU A 94 4.68 7.98 -17.75
CA GLU A 94 3.67 8.18 -18.79
C GLU A 94 2.26 8.01 -18.23
N GLU A 95 2.01 6.95 -17.48
CA GLU A 95 0.72 6.69 -16.84
C GLU A 95 0.39 7.76 -15.78
N LEU A 96 1.37 8.09 -14.92
CA LEU A 96 1.19 9.10 -13.87
C LEU A 96 0.85 10.47 -14.46
N ASP A 97 1.60 10.93 -15.46
CA ASP A 97 1.41 12.22 -16.09
C ASP A 97 0.06 12.27 -16.85
N SER A 98 -0.35 11.16 -17.47
CA SER A 98 -1.66 11.02 -18.09
C SER A 98 -2.80 11.23 -17.08
N LEU A 99 -2.75 10.57 -15.94
CA LEU A 99 -3.78 10.68 -14.89
C LEU A 99 -3.83 12.10 -14.28
N ILE A 100 -2.68 12.71 -14.05
CA ILE A 100 -2.61 14.09 -13.55
C ILE A 100 -3.21 15.06 -14.57
N SER A 101 -2.92 14.88 -15.86
CA SER A 101 -3.47 15.73 -16.93
C SER A 101 -4.98 15.62 -17.07
N GLN A 102 -5.55 14.45 -16.78
CA GLN A 102 -6.99 14.18 -16.74
C GLN A 102 -7.67 14.65 -15.43
N ASN A 103 -6.92 15.33 -14.56
CA ASN A 103 -7.38 15.75 -13.23
C ASN A 103 -7.84 14.58 -12.33
N THR A 104 -7.34 13.38 -12.61
CA THR A 104 -7.56 12.20 -11.76
C THR A 104 -6.53 12.22 -10.63
N VAL A 105 -6.85 12.97 -9.57
CA VAL A 105 -5.95 13.19 -8.45
C VAL A 105 -6.51 12.56 -7.19
N ASN A 106 -5.72 11.70 -6.54
CA ASN A 106 -6.04 11.07 -5.27
C ASN A 106 -4.79 10.86 -4.42
N ALA A 107 -4.97 10.44 -3.16
CA ALA A 107 -3.87 10.27 -2.21
C ALA A 107 -2.78 9.29 -2.69
N VAL A 108 -3.15 8.25 -3.47
CA VAL A 108 -2.19 7.28 -4.02
C VAL A 108 -1.31 7.96 -5.06
N ILE A 109 -1.90 8.72 -5.99
CA ILE A 109 -1.18 9.48 -7.03
C ILE A 109 -0.22 10.49 -6.37
N GLY A 110 -0.70 11.24 -5.37
CA GLY A 110 0.15 12.20 -4.64
C GLY A 110 1.31 11.52 -3.91
N SER A 111 1.06 10.40 -3.26
CA SER A 111 2.09 9.60 -2.58
C SER A 111 3.12 9.02 -3.56
N LEU A 112 2.67 8.45 -4.67
CA LEU A 112 3.55 7.87 -5.69
C LEU A 112 4.36 8.96 -6.40
N THR A 113 3.79 10.14 -6.65
CA THR A 113 4.54 11.30 -7.19
C THR A 113 5.71 11.66 -6.28
N LEU A 114 5.47 11.81 -4.98
CA LEU A 114 6.52 12.14 -4.02
C LEU A 114 7.56 11.03 -3.90
N ARG A 115 7.12 9.79 -3.75
CA ARG A 115 8.03 8.63 -3.60
C ARG A 115 8.89 8.43 -4.85
N SER A 116 8.33 8.62 -6.04
CA SER A 116 9.08 8.53 -7.29
C SER A 116 10.07 9.67 -7.46
N ALA A 117 9.69 10.90 -7.07
CA ALA A 117 10.61 12.03 -7.07
C ALA A 117 11.83 11.78 -6.20
N LEU A 118 11.63 11.27 -4.99
CA LEU A 118 12.71 10.89 -4.07
C LEU A 118 13.55 9.72 -4.61
N LYS A 119 12.88 8.66 -5.13
CA LYS A 119 13.57 7.46 -5.63
C LYS A 119 14.46 7.75 -6.83
N TYR A 120 13.99 8.59 -7.75
CA TYR A 120 14.65 8.85 -9.02
C TYR A 120 15.38 10.18 -9.07
N GLY A 121 15.35 10.97 -8.00
CA GLY A 121 16.01 12.28 -7.94
C GLY A 121 15.41 13.31 -8.91
N LEU A 122 14.10 13.22 -9.18
CA LEU A 122 13.41 14.08 -10.14
C LEU A 122 12.60 15.15 -9.42
N GLU A 123 12.67 16.38 -9.92
CA GLU A 123 11.76 17.44 -9.50
C GLU A 123 10.43 17.32 -10.27
N LYS A 124 9.43 16.68 -9.66
CA LYS A 124 8.07 16.67 -10.19
C LYS A 124 7.12 17.38 -9.23
N PRO A 125 6.28 18.30 -9.73
CA PRO A 125 5.31 18.97 -8.89
C PRO A 125 4.29 17.94 -8.36
N ASN A 126 4.08 17.94 -7.05
CA ASN A 126 3.05 17.11 -6.47
C ASN A 126 1.67 17.71 -6.76
N PRO A 127 0.67 16.93 -7.22
CA PRO A 127 -0.64 17.43 -7.59
C PRO A 127 -1.45 18.04 -6.43
N PHE A 128 -1.10 17.71 -5.18
CA PHE A 128 -1.75 18.28 -4.00
C PHE A 128 -0.98 19.46 -3.41
N CYS A 129 0.34 19.51 -3.61
CA CYS A 129 1.19 20.47 -2.93
C CYS A 129 2.44 20.74 -3.76
N LYS A 130 2.76 22.03 -4.02
CA LYS A 130 3.94 22.41 -4.81
C LYS A 130 5.25 21.95 -4.17
N ASP A 131 5.32 22.00 -2.85
CA ASP A 131 6.47 21.56 -2.05
C ASP A 131 6.00 20.70 -0.89
N PRO A 132 5.77 19.38 -1.12
CA PRO A 132 5.36 18.49 -0.05
C PRO A 132 6.38 18.39 1.08
N MET A 133 7.68 18.60 0.76
CA MET A 133 8.74 18.50 1.77
C MET A 133 8.73 19.67 2.75
N ALA A 134 8.15 20.81 2.37
CA ALA A 134 7.94 21.93 3.30
C ALA A 134 7.02 21.57 4.49
N TYR A 135 6.22 20.52 4.34
CA TYR A 135 5.32 20.00 5.39
C TYR A 135 5.88 18.77 6.09
N VAL A 136 7.08 18.32 5.73
CA VAL A 136 7.77 17.25 6.45
C VAL A 136 8.56 17.88 7.60
N VAL A 137 8.07 17.64 8.81
CA VAL A 137 8.76 18.05 10.03
C VAL A 137 9.68 16.94 10.46
N HIS A 138 10.96 17.24 10.56
CA HIS A 138 11.96 16.33 11.13
C HIS A 138 12.38 16.88 12.50
N THR A 139 12.05 16.15 13.54
CA THR A 139 12.45 16.49 14.90
C THR A 139 13.32 15.38 15.47
N ASP A 140 14.50 15.73 15.94
CA ASP A 140 15.34 14.83 16.70
C ASP A 140 14.84 14.79 18.16
N LEU A 141 14.10 13.75 18.49
CA LEU A 141 13.54 13.59 19.84
C LEU A 141 14.61 13.38 20.92
N ASP A 142 15.84 12.95 20.56
CA ASP A 142 16.95 12.88 21.52
C ASP A 142 17.38 14.25 22.04
N THR A 143 17.04 15.34 21.35
CA THR A 143 17.26 16.71 21.86
C THR A 143 16.27 17.14 22.93
N ILE A 144 15.13 16.45 23.03
CA ILE A 144 14.01 16.79 23.94
C ILE A 144 14.01 15.87 25.15
N CYS A 145 14.26 14.60 24.93
CA CYS A 145 14.37 13.56 25.95
C CYS A 145 15.35 12.50 25.47
N ASP A 146 15.86 11.69 26.36
CA ASP A 146 16.69 10.53 26.00
C ASP A 146 15.81 9.46 25.31
N PHE A 147 15.30 9.86 24.11
CA PHE A 147 14.30 9.09 23.37
C PHE A 147 14.81 7.69 23.02
N LYS A 148 16.05 7.60 22.57
CA LYS A 148 16.67 6.34 22.19
C LYS A 148 16.70 5.36 23.36
N ARG A 149 17.14 5.81 24.54
CA ARG A 149 17.16 4.99 25.76
C ARG A 149 15.76 4.60 26.21
N ILE A 150 14.88 5.58 26.32
CA ILE A 150 13.49 5.38 26.74
C ILE A 150 12.77 4.43 25.78
N PHE A 151 12.91 4.62 24.47
CA PHE A 151 12.28 3.78 23.46
C PHE A 151 12.82 2.34 23.48
N VAL A 152 14.14 2.18 23.54
CA VAL A 152 14.79 0.86 23.57
C VAL A 152 14.43 0.10 24.84
N GLU A 153 14.53 0.74 26.02
CA GLU A 153 14.20 0.11 27.29
C GLU A 153 12.71 -0.28 27.35
N THR A 154 11.83 0.62 26.90
CA THR A 154 10.38 0.34 26.87
C THR A 154 10.06 -0.81 25.93
N THR A 155 10.65 -0.80 24.72
CA THR A 155 10.41 -1.85 23.72
C THR A 155 10.92 -3.21 24.24
N HIS A 156 12.10 -3.25 24.82
CA HIS A 156 12.62 -4.48 25.42
C HIS A 156 11.76 -4.99 26.58
N THR A 157 11.28 -4.09 27.44
CA THR A 157 10.40 -4.46 28.55
C THR A 157 9.09 -5.05 28.02
N ILE A 158 8.46 -4.39 27.04
CA ILE A 158 7.21 -4.82 26.43
C ILE A 158 7.38 -6.16 25.69
N LEU A 159 8.46 -6.33 24.92
CA LEU A 159 8.72 -7.56 24.19
C LEU A 159 9.03 -8.76 25.11
N ASN A 160 9.58 -8.51 26.31
CA ASN A 160 9.83 -9.54 27.29
C ASN A 160 8.59 -9.94 28.12
N GLU A 161 7.53 -9.15 28.07
CA GLU A 161 6.26 -9.51 28.69
C GLU A 161 5.58 -10.64 27.91
N LYS A 162 5.33 -11.78 28.58
CA LYS A 162 4.83 -13.04 27.97
C LYS A 162 3.46 -12.94 27.25
N ASN A 163 2.82 -11.77 27.24
CA ASN A 163 1.49 -11.58 26.69
C ASN A 163 1.47 -10.93 25.29
N ILE A 164 2.65 -10.63 24.73
CA ILE A 164 2.72 -10.01 23.40
C ILE A 164 2.95 -11.10 22.37
N VAL A 165 2.00 -11.22 21.45
CA VAL A 165 2.11 -12.14 20.32
C VAL A 165 2.83 -11.42 19.17
N ASP A 166 4.05 -11.81 18.91
CA ASP A 166 4.81 -11.35 17.75
C ASP A 166 4.18 -11.92 16.48
N ARG A 167 3.87 -11.04 15.54
CA ARG A 167 3.45 -11.44 14.19
C ARG A 167 4.55 -11.09 13.21
N LYS A 168 5.04 -12.11 12.51
CA LYS A 168 5.95 -11.90 11.38
C LYS A 168 5.16 -11.28 10.23
N GLN A 169 5.56 -10.09 9.80
CA GLN A 169 4.99 -9.47 8.61
C GLN A 169 5.85 -9.76 7.39
N SER A 170 5.20 -10.14 6.28
CA SER A 170 5.87 -10.43 5.01
C SER A 170 6.60 -9.22 4.41
N LEU A 171 6.23 -8.00 4.80
CA LEU A 171 6.83 -6.75 4.33
C LEU A 171 8.01 -6.27 5.17
N LEU A 172 8.28 -6.89 6.31
CA LEU A 172 9.43 -6.57 7.15
C LEU A 172 10.50 -7.63 6.99
N LEU A 173 11.52 -7.34 6.19
CA LEU A 173 12.74 -8.13 6.13
C LEU A 173 13.42 -8.06 7.51
N ASN A 174 13.43 -9.18 8.23
CA ASN A 174 14.01 -9.32 9.59
C ASN A 174 13.35 -8.47 10.69
N GLY A 175 12.09 -8.05 10.50
CA GLY A 175 11.33 -7.30 11.52
C GLY A 175 10.16 -8.09 12.10
N TYR A 176 9.77 -7.72 13.30
CA TYR A 176 8.59 -8.23 14.02
C TYR A 176 7.66 -7.05 14.28
N GLN A 177 6.35 -7.29 14.18
CA GLN A 177 5.36 -6.34 14.63
C GLN A 177 4.59 -6.92 15.79
N THR A 178 4.48 -6.16 16.86
CA THR A 178 3.59 -6.50 17.99
C THR A 178 2.13 -6.31 17.57
N SER A 179 1.26 -7.18 18.06
CA SER A 179 -0.19 -6.98 17.90
C SER A 179 -0.67 -5.89 18.87
N GLY A 180 -1.28 -4.85 18.32
CA GLY A 180 -1.83 -3.75 19.09
C GLY A 180 -1.01 -2.46 18.98
N ASN A 181 -1.50 -1.41 19.60
CA ASN A 181 -0.86 -0.11 19.65
C ASN A 181 0.03 -0.02 20.90
N LEU A 182 1.34 0.13 20.72
CA LEU A 182 2.29 0.27 21.83
C LEU A 182 1.92 1.42 22.79
N PHE A 183 1.26 2.46 22.30
CA PHE A 183 0.83 3.59 23.10
C PHE A 183 -0.41 3.32 23.95
N ASP A 184 -1.13 2.22 23.73
CA ASP A 184 -2.22 1.79 24.60
C ASP A 184 -1.71 1.13 25.89
N ILE A 185 -0.43 0.76 25.93
CA ILE A 185 0.21 0.21 27.12
C ILE A 185 0.49 1.33 28.11
N GLN A 186 -0.26 1.33 29.21
CA GLN A 186 -0.20 2.38 30.24
C GLN A 186 0.99 2.15 31.20
N ASN A 187 2.20 2.54 30.79
CA ASN A 187 3.35 2.60 31.67
C ASN A 187 3.97 4.02 31.67
N SER A 188 4.93 4.28 32.56
CA SER A 188 5.56 5.60 32.69
C SER A 188 6.29 6.03 31.41
N PHE A 189 6.94 5.09 30.73
CA PHE A 189 7.73 5.38 29.54
C PHE A 189 6.87 5.70 28.32
N THR A 190 5.78 4.95 28.08
CA THR A 190 4.87 5.24 26.97
C THR A 190 4.21 6.61 27.16
N LYS A 191 3.91 7.03 28.39
CA LYS A 191 3.38 8.35 28.69
C LYS A 191 4.40 9.45 28.43
N GLU A 192 5.67 9.25 28.73
CA GLU A 192 6.75 10.20 28.43
C GLU A 192 6.94 10.38 26.92
N ILE A 193 6.97 9.29 26.15
CA ILE A 193 7.04 9.35 24.68
C ILE A 193 5.82 10.05 24.09
N GLN A 194 4.62 9.70 24.53
CA GLN A 194 3.38 10.36 24.09
C GLN A 194 3.41 11.86 24.37
N LYS A 195 3.91 12.27 25.53
CA LYS A 195 4.03 13.69 25.90
C LYS A 195 5.02 14.41 25.01
N ALA A 196 6.19 13.81 24.75
CA ALA A 196 7.21 14.40 23.88
C ALA A 196 6.70 14.58 22.44
N ILE A 197 6.07 13.54 21.87
CA ILE A 197 5.47 13.61 20.53
C ILE A 197 4.37 14.66 20.46
N ARG A 198 3.47 14.70 21.45
CA ARG A 198 2.38 15.70 21.50
C ARG A 198 2.90 17.13 21.53
N LEU A 199 3.91 17.40 22.36
CA LEU A 199 4.52 18.73 22.45
C LEU A 199 5.17 19.17 21.13
N GLU A 200 5.70 18.22 20.34
CA GLU A 200 6.23 18.56 19.02
C GLU A 200 5.11 18.80 18.00
N ILE A 201 4.05 18.00 18.01
CA ILE A 201 2.90 18.21 17.11
C ILE A 201 2.20 19.55 17.39
N GLU A 202 2.08 19.97 18.65
CA GLU A 202 1.42 21.22 19.05
C GLU A 202 2.18 22.50 18.62
N LYS A 203 3.43 22.39 18.17
CA LYS A 203 4.22 23.51 17.64
C LYS A 203 3.84 23.90 16.20
N TYR A 204 3.10 23.06 15.51
CA TYR A 204 2.72 23.19 14.09
C TYR A 204 1.21 23.25 13.88
#